data_a9884dc2cd5cfd2e37d0a1a02f26d951
#
_entry.id   a9884dc2cd5cfd2e37d0a1a02f26d951
#
_cell.length_a   1.000
_cell.length_b   1.000
_cell.length_c   1.000
_cell.angle_alpha   90.00
_cell.angle_beta   90.00
_cell.angle_gamma   90.00
#
_symmetry.space_group_name_H-M   'P 1'
#
loop_
_entity.id
_entity.type
_entity.pdbx_description
1 polymer ?
#
loop_
_entity_poly.entity_id
_entity_poly.type
_entity_poly.pdbx_seq_one_letter_code
_entity_poly.pdbx_strand_id
1 'polypeptide(L)'
;MKYCVVYLFMMMASVFEMKAGVDPKFHIYLCFGQSNMAGGSRAESIDLSPTVDSRFKMLAARDYALLNQTTGNWYAANPPLVPTNNPNTVEKNICVADYFGRSMVAALPSDYKVGVINVAIGGVEIRYFMSEWVKDHLNFNTSYLAAYGNDPYKRLVDMAKIAQQSGVIKGILLHQGEADNGREEWPQRVKTIYDRLITDLGLNAAKVPLLVGEVVNASEEGSCAGHNNVIAKVPTVIPTAHVISSAGCPCAADKLHFTPMGYRIMGKRYAIKMLELLGYPAHKDANYSLSQNLRKFYKATSLKVSGDINLSVNNSYTIPVTAEFEDGHKESVSAGVAVTSIGNSLTIDGTVIKAVTNERSKVIVKYTDFTGNTLSTSFYVNKSVFPTKFIKEIVNYIMGKPSSTFNKNSADANGDKVINAADIVHIISAK
;
A
#
# COMPACT_ATOMS: atom_id res chain seq x y z
N MET A 1 -43.19 -24.13 55.18
CA MET A 1 -43.13 -24.36 53.73
C MET A 1 -42.65 -23.12 53.07
N LYS A 2 -41.37 -23.12 52.63
CA LYS A 2 -40.76 -22.00 51.89
C LYS A 2 -40.48 -22.50 50.48
N TYR A 3 -41.12 -21.89 49.48
CA TYR A 3 -40.91 -22.19 48.10
C TYR A 3 -39.70 -21.38 47.60
N CYS A 4 -38.64 -22.06 47.22
CA CYS A 4 -37.49 -21.46 46.52
C CYS A 4 -37.79 -21.48 45.01
N VAL A 5 -37.97 -20.29 44.43
CA VAL A 5 -38.12 -20.13 42.95
C VAL A 5 -36.71 -19.96 42.41
N VAL A 6 -36.22 -20.94 41.66
CA VAL A 6 -34.97 -20.88 40.91
C VAL A 6 -35.28 -20.29 39.54
N TYR A 7 -34.82 -19.07 39.26
CA TYR A 7 -34.85 -18.48 37.93
C TYR A 7 -33.64 -19.07 37.12
N LEU A 8 -33.99 -19.92 36.16
CA LEU A 8 -33.09 -20.42 35.17
C LEU A 8 -32.93 -19.39 34.06
N PHE A 9 -31.83 -18.60 34.04
CA PHE A 9 -31.48 -17.76 32.92
C PHE A 9 -31.00 -18.63 31.76
N MET A 10 -31.83 -18.90 30.76
CA MET A 10 -31.40 -19.45 29.48
C MET A 10 -30.68 -18.34 28.70
N MET A 11 -29.36 -18.32 28.74
CA MET A 11 -28.56 -17.65 27.72
C MET A 11 -28.79 -18.41 26.41
N MET A 12 -29.59 -17.83 25.49
CA MET A 12 -29.57 -18.23 24.10
C MET A 12 -28.21 -17.78 23.51
N ALA A 13 -27.23 -18.65 23.61
CA ALA A 13 -26.08 -18.60 22.70
C ALA A 13 -26.61 -18.95 21.31
N SER A 14 -26.73 -17.96 20.44
CA SER A 14 -26.93 -18.18 19.01
C SER A 14 -25.68 -18.88 18.48
N VAL A 15 -25.67 -20.19 18.52
CA VAL A 15 -24.69 -21.02 17.82
C VAL A 15 -24.95 -20.78 16.33
N PHE A 16 -24.09 -19.97 15.70
CA PHE A 16 -23.99 -19.97 14.26
C PHE A 16 -23.49 -21.37 13.87
N GLU A 17 -24.39 -22.22 13.40
CA GLU A 17 -24.02 -23.46 12.73
C GLU A 17 -23.20 -23.07 11.48
N MET A 18 -21.87 -23.15 11.59
CA MET A 18 -20.99 -23.08 10.43
C MET A 18 -21.26 -24.34 9.61
N LYS A 19 -21.82 -24.17 8.42
CA LYS A 19 -21.92 -25.26 7.44
C LYS A 19 -20.53 -25.90 7.28
N ALA A 20 -20.47 -27.24 7.40
CA ALA A 20 -19.24 -28.00 7.14
C ALA A 20 -18.69 -27.61 5.76
N GLY A 21 -17.50 -27.04 5.71
CA GLY A 21 -16.84 -26.60 4.46
C GLY A 21 -16.50 -25.11 4.37
N VAL A 22 -17.04 -24.24 5.24
CA VAL A 22 -16.71 -22.80 5.24
C VAL A 22 -15.42 -22.54 6.01
N ASP A 23 -14.39 -22.02 5.34
CA ASP A 23 -13.10 -21.68 5.96
C ASP A 23 -13.21 -20.30 6.62
N PRO A 24 -13.18 -20.15 7.96
CA PRO A 24 -13.27 -18.86 8.64
C PRO A 24 -12.06 -17.95 8.41
N LYS A 25 -10.94 -18.51 7.93
CA LYS A 25 -9.72 -17.81 7.57
C LYS A 25 -9.69 -17.41 6.09
N PHE A 26 -10.68 -17.77 5.31
CA PHE A 26 -10.87 -17.26 3.97
C PHE A 26 -11.77 -16.02 4.02
N HIS A 27 -11.16 -14.85 4.10
CA HIS A 27 -11.83 -13.56 4.14
C HIS A 27 -12.24 -13.12 2.73
N ILE A 28 -13.52 -12.87 2.52
CA ILE A 28 -14.10 -12.51 1.22
C ILE A 28 -14.57 -11.06 1.25
N TYR A 29 -14.34 -10.35 0.16
CA TYR A 29 -14.72 -8.96 -0.02
C TYR A 29 -15.50 -8.76 -1.31
N LEU A 30 -16.65 -8.09 -1.21
CA LEU A 30 -17.45 -7.70 -2.36
C LEU A 30 -16.95 -6.37 -2.88
N CYS A 31 -16.63 -6.29 -4.16
CA CYS A 31 -16.17 -5.08 -4.81
C CYS A 31 -17.16 -4.70 -5.91
N PHE A 32 -17.64 -3.46 -5.91
CA PHE A 32 -18.54 -2.98 -6.97
C PHE A 32 -18.32 -1.50 -7.24
N GLY A 33 -18.74 -1.05 -8.42
CA GLY A 33 -18.58 0.34 -8.84
C GLY A 33 -18.44 0.52 -10.33
N GLN A 34 -17.69 1.56 -10.73
CA GLN A 34 -17.46 1.86 -12.13
C GLN A 34 -15.98 1.64 -12.56
N SER A 35 -15.49 2.42 -13.51
CA SER A 35 -14.18 2.19 -14.15
C SER A 35 -13.00 2.11 -13.19
N ASN A 36 -12.94 2.93 -12.13
CA ASN A 36 -11.87 2.86 -11.14
C ASN A 36 -11.93 1.59 -10.27
N MET A 37 -13.10 0.94 -10.16
CA MET A 37 -13.22 -0.39 -9.57
C MET A 37 -12.98 -1.50 -10.60
N ALA A 38 -13.31 -1.28 -11.88
CA ALA A 38 -13.08 -2.26 -12.95
C ALA A 38 -11.59 -2.37 -13.34
N GLY A 39 -10.90 -1.24 -13.39
CA GLY A 39 -9.49 -1.13 -13.80
C GLY A 39 -9.31 -0.17 -14.96
N GLY A 40 -8.86 1.05 -14.64
CA GLY A 40 -8.73 2.15 -15.60
C GLY A 40 -7.32 2.36 -16.16
N SER A 41 -6.31 1.68 -15.65
CA SER A 41 -4.92 1.80 -16.12
C SER A 41 -4.26 0.45 -16.37
N ARG A 42 -3.39 0.42 -17.38
CA ARG A 42 -2.64 -0.78 -17.75
C ARG A 42 -1.63 -1.13 -16.66
N ALA A 43 -1.57 -2.40 -16.31
CA ALA A 43 -0.59 -2.92 -15.36
C ALA A 43 0.85 -2.70 -15.85
N GLU A 44 1.73 -2.32 -14.96
CA GLU A 44 3.17 -2.21 -15.18
C GLU A 44 3.86 -3.54 -14.82
N SER A 45 5.16 -3.65 -15.12
CA SER A 45 5.93 -4.87 -14.84
C SER A 45 5.87 -5.29 -13.36
N ILE A 46 5.88 -4.33 -12.43
CA ILE A 46 5.80 -4.58 -11.00
C ILE A 46 4.45 -5.18 -10.57
N ASP A 47 3.38 -4.93 -11.31
CA ASP A 47 2.05 -5.47 -11.02
C ASP A 47 1.92 -6.92 -11.49
N LEU A 48 2.78 -7.33 -12.43
CA LEU A 48 2.75 -8.64 -13.09
C LEU A 48 3.85 -9.59 -12.57
N SER A 49 4.90 -9.05 -11.97
CA SER A 49 6.02 -9.80 -11.41
C SER A 49 6.49 -9.14 -10.10
N PRO A 50 6.59 -9.89 -8.97
CA PRO A 50 6.36 -11.34 -8.86
C PRO A 50 4.90 -11.73 -9.02
N THR A 51 4.67 -13.03 -9.25
CA THR A 51 3.32 -13.61 -9.29
C THR A 51 2.55 -13.28 -8.01
N VAL A 52 1.27 -13.03 -8.13
CA VAL A 52 0.39 -12.74 -7.00
C VAL A 52 0.44 -13.88 -5.99
N ASP A 53 0.49 -13.55 -4.69
CA ASP A 53 0.44 -14.53 -3.60
C ASP A 53 -0.72 -15.50 -3.82
N SER A 54 -0.44 -16.80 -3.73
CA SER A 54 -1.42 -17.87 -3.99
C SER A 54 -2.63 -17.84 -3.05
N ARG A 55 -2.53 -17.15 -1.91
CA ARG A 55 -3.62 -16.92 -0.96
C ARG A 55 -4.59 -15.82 -1.41
N PHE A 56 -4.19 -14.97 -2.38
CA PHE A 56 -5.08 -13.97 -2.95
C PHE A 56 -5.84 -14.54 -4.14
N LYS A 57 -7.16 -14.62 -4.02
CA LYS A 57 -8.08 -15.23 -4.98
C LYS A 57 -9.11 -14.23 -5.51
N MET A 58 -9.57 -14.48 -6.73
CA MET A 58 -10.75 -13.82 -7.29
C MET A 58 -11.80 -14.86 -7.65
N LEU A 59 -13.08 -14.59 -7.37
CA LEU A 59 -14.18 -15.35 -7.92
C LEU A 59 -14.59 -14.70 -9.24
N ALA A 60 -14.55 -15.44 -10.34
CA ALA A 60 -14.93 -14.90 -11.63
C ALA A 60 -16.44 -14.55 -11.65
N ALA A 61 -16.74 -13.27 -11.81
CA ALA A 61 -18.11 -12.78 -11.87
C ALA A 61 -18.72 -12.87 -13.29
N ARG A 62 -17.93 -13.26 -14.29
CA ARG A 62 -18.34 -13.48 -15.68
C ARG A 62 -17.37 -14.45 -16.36
N ASP A 63 -17.82 -15.07 -17.42
CA ASP A 63 -16.97 -15.89 -18.28
C ASP A 63 -15.95 -15.03 -19.02
N TYR A 64 -14.73 -15.54 -19.15
CA TYR A 64 -13.69 -14.91 -19.97
C TYR A 64 -12.78 -15.95 -20.60
N ALA A 65 -13.11 -16.31 -21.85
CA ALA A 65 -12.48 -17.41 -22.57
C ALA A 65 -10.96 -17.25 -22.75
N LEU A 66 -10.46 -16.03 -22.98
CA LEU A 66 -9.02 -15.77 -23.17
C LEU A 66 -8.16 -16.08 -21.92
N LEU A 67 -8.75 -16.16 -20.75
CA LEU A 67 -8.09 -16.57 -19.50
C LEU A 67 -8.60 -17.91 -18.96
N ASN A 68 -9.44 -18.63 -19.73
CA ASN A 68 -10.11 -19.86 -19.31
C ASN A 68 -10.86 -19.68 -17.97
N GLN A 69 -11.48 -18.52 -17.78
CA GLN A 69 -12.26 -18.21 -16.57
C GLN A 69 -13.74 -18.48 -16.84
N THR A 70 -14.35 -19.21 -15.91
CA THR A 70 -15.79 -19.51 -15.89
C THR A 70 -16.42 -18.90 -14.65
N THR A 71 -17.58 -18.29 -14.82
CA THR A 71 -18.37 -17.66 -13.76
C THR A 71 -18.54 -18.59 -12.55
N GLY A 72 -18.34 -18.06 -11.36
CA GLY A 72 -18.52 -18.80 -10.10
C GLY A 72 -17.35 -19.65 -9.67
N ASN A 73 -16.22 -19.64 -10.40
CA ASN A 73 -15.01 -20.36 -10.01
C ASN A 73 -13.93 -19.45 -9.45
N TRP A 74 -13.15 -19.97 -8.50
CA TRP A 74 -12.02 -19.28 -7.89
C TRP A 74 -10.74 -19.40 -8.73
N TYR A 75 -10.06 -18.29 -8.94
CA TYR A 75 -8.77 -18.20 -9.64
C TYR A 75 -7.74 -17.45 -8.80
N ALA A 76 -6.46 -17.54 -9.16
CA ALA A 76 -5.46 -16.62 -8.66
C ALA A 76 -5.83 -15.19 -9.11
N ALA A 77 -5.74 -14.23 -8.19
CA ALA A 77 -6.16 -12.85 -8.44
C ALA A 77 -5.11 -12.05 -9.26
N ASN A 78 -4.72 -12.60 -10.41
CA ASN A 78 -3.84 -11.90 -11.36
C ASN A 78 -4.64 -10.85 -12.15
N PRO A 79 -4.07 -9.69 -12.44
CA PRO A 79 -4.70 -8.70 -13.32
C PRO A 79 -5.02 -9.28 -14.73
N PRO A 80 -6.17 -8.96 -15.30
CA PRO A 80 -7.21 -8.10 -14.77
C PRO A 80 -8.19 -8.84 -13.84
N LEU A 81 -8.63 -8.20 -12.75
CA LEU A 81 -9.70 -8.76 -11.89
C LEU A 81 -11.08 -8.61 -12.55
N VAL A 82 -11.24 -7.61 -13.40
CA VAL A 82 -12.42 -7.43 -14.27
C VAL A 82 -11.93 -7.42 -15.73
N PRO A 83 -12.19 -8.47 -16.49
CA PRO A 83 -11.81 -8.52 -17.89
C PRO A 83 -12.56 -7.46 -18.72
N THR A 84 -11.87 -6.88 -19.70
CA THR A 84 -12.52 -6.04 -20.73
C THR A 84 -13.34 -6.89 -21.71
N ASN A 85 -14.18 -6.25 -22.52
CA ASN A 85 -14.94 -6.96 -23.56
C ASN A 85 -14.15 -7.14 -24.87
N ASN A 86 -12.83 -6.94 -24.85
CA ASN A 86 -12.01 -7.19 -26.03
C ASN A 86 -11.96 -8.70 -26.32
N PRO A 87 -12.46 -9.18 -27.46
CA PRO A 87 -12.51 -10.61 -27.74
C PRO A 87 -11.16 -11.17 -28.21
N ASN A 88 -10.19 -10.31 -28.54
CA ASN A 88 -8.94 -10.70 -29.20
C ASN A 88 -7.72 -10.62 -28.29
N THR A 89 -7.74 -9.77 -27.23
CA THR A 89 -6.58 -9.54 -26.38
C THR A 89 -6.97 -9.42 -24.92
N VAL A 90 -6.10 -9.93 -24.03
CA VAL A 90 -6.21 -9.71 -22.59
C VAL A 90 -5.59 -8.37 -22.25
N GLU A 91 -6.41 -7.39 -21.94
CA GLU A 91 -5.93 -6.13 -21.40
C GLU A 91 -5.69 -6.29 -19.89
N LYS A 92 -4.43 -6.31 -19.52
CA LYS A 92 -4.02 -6.45 -18.12
C LYS A 92 -4.11 -5.10 -17.42
N ASN A 93 -5.32 -4.71 -17.06
CA ASN A 93 -5.56 -3.50 -16.28
C ASN A 93 -5.56 -3.81 -14.78
N ILE A 94 -5.15 -2.83 -13.97
CA ILE A 94 -5.23 -2.89 -12.51
C ILE A 94 -6.30 -1.95 -11.98
N CYS A 95 -6.83 -2.31 -10.82
CA CYS A 95 -7.87 -1.57 -10.11
C CYS A 95 -7.54 -1.49 -8.61
N VAL A 96 -8.34 -0.77 -7.85
CA VAL A 96 -8.12 -0.64 -6.39
C VAL A 96 -8.16 -1.99 -5.67
N ALA A 97 -8.96 -2.97 -6.14
CA ALA A 97 -9.08 -4.28 -5.52
C ALA A 97 -7.82 -5.15 -5.65
N ASP A 98 -6.95 -4.91 -6.66
CA ASP A 98 -5.69 -5.62 -6.81
C ASP A 98 -4.77 -5.39 -5.61
N TYR A 99 -4.47 -4.13 -5.32
CA TYR A 99 -3.57 -3.79 -4.21
C TYR A 99 -4.24 -3.84 -2.85
N PHE A 100 -5.56 -3.77 -2.80
CA PHE A 100 -6.29 -4.15 -1.59
C PHE A 100 -5.99 -5.60 -1.21
N GLY A 101 -6.24 -6.56 -2.10
CA GLY A 101 -6.06 -7.98 -1.80
C GLY A 101 -4.59 -8.36 -1.55
N ARG A 102 -3.65 -7.83 -2.35
CA ARG A 102 -2.20 -8.01 -2.16
C ARG A 102 -1.77 -7.52 -0.77
N SER A 103 -2.24 -6.34 -0.36
CA SER A 103 -1.92 -5.76 0.93
C SER A 103 -2.53 -6.55 2.09
N MET A 104 -3.77 -7.02 1.93
CA MET A 104 -4.43 -7.87 2.92
C MET A 104 -3.67 -9.17 3.17
N VAL A 105 -3.30 -9.93 2.12
CA VAL A 105 -2.55 -11.19 2.30
C VAL A 105 -1.15 -10.97 2.84
N ALA A 106 -0.51 -9.83 2.52
CA ALA A 106 0.80 -9.49 3.06
C ALA A 106 0.76 -9.22 4.57
N ALA A 107 -0.36 -8.70 5.07
CA ALA A 107 -0.54 -8.28 6.46
C ALA A 107 -1.17 -9.36 7.33
N LEU A 108 -2.06 -10.17 6.79
CA LEU A 108 -2.73 -11.25 7.53
C LEU A 108 -1.79 -12.44 7.79
N PRO A 109 -2.01 -13.23 8.87
CA PRO A 109 -1.25 -14.46 9.12
C PRO A 109 -1.22 -15.39 7.90
N SER A 110 -0.19 -16.22 7.81
CA SER A 110 0.10 -17.03 6.62
C SER A 110 -0.95 -18.08 6.28
N ASP A 111 -1.80 -18.46 7.23
CA ASP A 111 -2.90 -19.41 7.08
C ASP A 111 -4.23 -18.75 6.67
N TYR A 112 -4.25 -17.41 6.52
CA TYR A 112 -5.41 -16.69 6.01
C TYR A 112 -5.36 -16.57 4.47
N LYS A 113 -6.54 -16.61 3.85
CA LYS A 113 -6.76 -16.35 2.42
C LYS A 113 -7.62 -15.09 2.26
N VAL A 114 -7.46 -14.42 1.15
CA VAL A 114 -8.27 -13.25 0.76
C VAL A 114 -8.90 -13.53 -0.59
N GLY A 115 -10.22 -13.35 -0.68
CA GLY A 115 -10.98 -13.45 -1.91
C GLY A 115 -11.68 -12.15 -2.24
N VAL A 116 -11.70 -11.79 -3.52
CA VAL A 116 -12.49 -10.67 -4.02
C VAL A 116 -13.48 -11.14 -5.06
N ILE A 117 -14.66 -10.53 -5.05
CA ILE A 117 -15.66 -10.62 -6.10
C ILE A 117 -15.81 -9.22 -6.66
N ASN A 118 -15.44 -8.99 -7.92
CA ASN A 118 -15.47 -7.65 -8.49
C ASN A 118 -16.51 -7.58 -9.62
N VAL A 119 -17.58 -6.83 -9.38
CA VAL A 119 -18.62 -6.49 -10.36
C VAL A 119 -18.59 -4.99 -10.58
N ALA A 120 -17.96 -4.55 -11.67
CA ALA A 120 -17.81 -3.14 -11.97
C ALA A 120 -17.95 -2.87 -13.48
N ILE A 121 -18.56 -1.73 -13.81
CA ILE A 121 -18.89 -1.36 -15.19
C ILE A 121 -18.48 0.09 -15.43
N GLY A 122 -17.61 0.33 -16.42
CA GLY A 122 -17.15 1.67 -16.76
C GLY A 122 -18.28 2.64 -17.08
N GLY A 123 -18.24 3.84 -16.50
CA GLY A 123 -19.16 4.95 -16.82
C GLY A 123 -20.59 4.82 -16.28
N VAL A 124 -20.91 3.77 -15.51
CA VAL A 124 -22.29 3.62 -14.98
C VAL A 124 -22.55 4.48 -13.74
N GLU A 125 -23.75 5.00 -13.65
CA GLU A 125 -24.29 5.59 -12.44
C GLU A 125 -24.53 4.51 -11.39
N ILE A 126 -24.56 4.88 -10.10
CA ILE A 126 -24.82 3.95 -8.98
C ILE A 126 -26.16 3.21 -9.13
N ARG A 127 -27.15 3.82 -9.81
CA ARG A 127 -28.45 3.23 -10.07
C ARG A 127 -28.41 1.92 -10.88
N TYR A 128 -27.34 1.67 -11.64
CA TYR A 128 -27.14 0.38 -12.34
C TYR A 128 -26.99 -0.81 -11.38
N PHE A 129 -26.73 -0.57 -10.11
CA PHE A 129 -26.80 -1.58 -9.04
C PHE A 129 -28.16 -1.62 -8.32
N MET A 130 -29.21 -1.07 -8.93
CA MET A 130 -30.60 -1.16 -8.46
C MET A 130 -31.41 -1.94 -9.50
N SER A 131 -31.70 -3.22 -9.21
CA SER A 131 -32.31 -4.16 -10.17
C SER A 131 -33.61 -3.65 -10.77
N GLU A 132 -34.42 -2.90 -10.00
CA GLU A 132 -35.68 -2.31 -10.46
C GLU A 132 -35.42 -1.23 -11.52
N TRP A 133 -34.37 -0.45 -11.35
CA TRP A 133 -34.05 0.66 -12.25
C TRP A 133 -33.32 0.16 -13.53
N VAL A 134 -32.40 -0.79 -13.41
CA VAL A 134 -31.58 -1.24 -14.55
C VAL A 134 -32.41 -1.92 -15.63
N LYS A 135 -33.51 -2.57 -15.27
CA LYS A 135 -34.43 -3.25 -16.23
C LYS A 135 -34.89 -2.33 -17.36
N ASP A 136 -35.12 -1.06 -17.06
CA ASP A 136 -35.64 -0.07 -18.02
C ASP A 136 -34.52 0.75 -18.68
N HIS A 137 -33.23 0.48 -18.35
CA HIS A 137 -32.09 1.29 -18.79
C HIS A 137 -30.95 0.46 -19.36
N LEU A 138 -31.25 -0.61 -20.08
CA LEU A 138 -30.27 -1.55 -20.66
C LEU A 138 -29.55 -1.03 -21.92
N ASN A 139 -29.85 0.19 -22.35
CA ASN A 139 -29.29 0.81 -23.57
C ASN A 139 -27.90 1.42 -23.40
N PHE A 140 -27.37 1.46 -22.17
CA PHE A 140 -26.03 1.98 -21.85
C PHE A 140 -25.08 0.83 -21.51
N ASN A 141 -23.87 0.85 -22.07
CA ASN A 141 -22.84 -0.18 -21.86
C ASN A 141 -23.37 -1.62 -22.00
N THR A 142 -24.22 -1.85 -23.01
CA THR A 142 -24.98 -3.08 -23.21
C THR A 142 -24.18 -4.35 -23.15
N SER A 143 -22.97 -4.38 -23.76
CA SER A 143 -22.12 -5.57 -23.75
C SER A 143 -21.56 -5.90 -22.36
N TYR A 144 -21.28 -4.88 -21.53
CA TYR A 144 -20.84 -5.10 -20.14
C TYR A 144 -22.01 -5.50 -19.25
N LEU A 145 -23.20 -4.89 -19.44
CA LEU A 145 -24.41 -5.29 -18.73
C LEU A 145 -24.79 -6.74 -19.05
N ALA A 146 -24.76 -7.13 -20.34
CA ALA A 146 -25.04 -8.48 -20.77
C ALA A 146 -24.06 -9.50 -20.15
N ALA A 147 -22.78 -9.16 -20.01
CA ALA A 147 -21.77 -10.01 -19.37
C ALA A 147 -22.11 -10.31 -17.90
N TYR A 148 -22.90 -9.45 -17.24
CA TYR A 148 -23.41 -9.64 -15.88
C TYR A 148 -24.91 -10.03 -15.85
N GLY A 149 -25.46 -10.54 -16.98
CA GLY A 149 -26.85 -10.97 -17.07
C GLY A 149 -27.84 -9.81 -17.02
N ASN A 150 -27.44 -8.61 -17.44
CA ASN A 150 -28.21 -7.37 -17.43
C ASN A 150 -28.67 -6.91 -16.03
N ASP A 151 -28.12 -7.47 -14.97
CA ASP A 151 -28.37 -7.07 -13.58
C ASP A 151 -27.11 -7.22 -12.75
N PRO A 152 -26.26 -6.19 -12.66
CA PRO A 152 -25.01 -6.24 -11.90
C PRO A 152 -25.19 -6.50 -10.41
N TYR A 153 -26.28 -5.98 -9.82
CA TYR A 153 -26.60 -6.24 -8.41
C TYR A 153 -26.88 -7.71 -8.17
N LYS A 154 -27.79 -8.29 -8.97
CA LYS A 154 -28.11 -9.72 -8.88
C LYS A 154 -26.86 -10.59 -9.10
N ARG A 155 -26.00 -10.22 -10.07
CA ARG A 155 -24.74 -10.91 -10.32
C ARG A 155 -23.83 -10.88 -9.08
N LEU A 156 -23.70 -9.73 -8.43
CA LEU A 156 -22.89 -9.60 -7.21
C LEU A 156 -23.43 -10.50 -6.09
N VAL A 157 -24.76 -10.52 -5.88
CA VAL A 157 -25.42 -11.36 -4.89
C VAL A 157 -25.26 -12.85 -5.21
N ASP A 158 -25.45 -13.27 -6.46
CA ASP A 158 -25.30 -14.68 -6.86
C ASP A 158 -23.85 -15.18 -6.62
N MET A 159 -22.86 -14.38 -7.00
CA MET A 159 -21.46 -14.70 -6.76
C MET A 159 -21.10 -14.70 -5.27
N ALA A 160 -21.66 -13.77 -4.51
CA ALA A 160 -21.46 -13.73 -3.06
C ALA A 160 -22.02 -14.98 -2.36
N LYS A 161 -23.19 -15.47 -2.78
CA LYS A 161 -23.78 -16.73 -2.26
C LYS A 161 -22.92 -17.95 -2.57
N ILE A 162 -22.29 -18.01 -3.75
CA ILE A 162 -21.31 -19.06 -4.09
C ILE A 162 -20.09 -18.94 -3.17
N ALA A 163 -19.56 -17.73 -2.99
CA ALA A 163 -18.38 -17.49 -2.18
C ALA A 163 -18.58 -17.79 -0.70
N GLN A 164 -19.79 -17.56 -0.15
CA GLN A 164 -20.16 -17.92 1.22
C GLN A 164 -20.07 -19.42 1.51
N GLN A 165 -20.01 -20.26 0.47
CA GLN A 165 -19.79 -21.72 0.64
C GLN A 165 -18.30 -22.02 0.90
N SER A 166 -17.40 -21.12 0.59
CA SER A 166 -15.94 -21.27 0.72
C SER A 166 -15.35 -20.51 1.89
N GLY A 167 -15.90 -19.34 2.24
CA GLY A 167 -15.33 -18.43 3.25
C GLY A 167 -16.33 -17.45 3.81
N VAL A 168 -15.84 -16.41 4.50
CA VAL A 168 -16.65 -15.45 5.24
C VAL A 168 -16.53 -14.05 4.62
N ILE A 169 -17.66 -13.43 4.27
CA ILE A 169 -17.69 -12.03 3.80
C ILE A 169 -17.35 -11.12 4.97
N LYS A 170 -16.30 -10.31 4.82
CA LYS A 170 -15.73 -9.43 5.85
C LYS A 170 -15.89 -7.95 5.56
N GLY A 171 -16.21 -7.57 4.33
CA GLY A 171 -16.38 -6.17 3.97
C GLY A 171 -16.86 -6.00 2.53
N ILE A 172 -17.28 -4.79 2.23
CA ILE A 172 -17.75 -4.36 0.92
C ILE A 172 -16.93 -3.14 0.51
N LEU A 173 -16.42 -3.13 -0.72
CA LEU A 173 -15.64 -2.04 -1.31
C LEU A 173 -16.45 -1.41 -2.45
N LEU A 174 -16.65 -0.11 -2.38
CA LEU A 174 -17.30 0.69 -3.42
C LEU A 174 -16.31 1.71 -3.97
N HIS A 175 -16.16 1.75 -5.29
CA HIS A 175 -15.47 2.86 -5.95
C HIS A 175 -16.29 3.32 -7.16
N GLN A 176 -17.08 4.37 -6.96
CA GLN A 176 -18.00 4.94 -7.94
C GLN A 176 -18.34 6.38 -7.52
N GLY A 177 -18.62 7.25 -8.45
CA GLY A 177 -19.05 8.62 -8.18
C GLY A 177 -18.92 9.54 -9.38
N GLU A 178 -18.02 9.25 -10.33
CA GLU A 178 -17.75 10.11 -11.47
C GLU A 178 -18.99 10.25 -12.36
N ALA A 179 -19.72 9.16 -12.60
CA ALA A 179 -20.97 9.20 -13.37
C ALA A 179 -22.15 9.82 -12.61
N ASP A 180 -22.05 9.95 -11.31
CA ASP A 180 -23.03 10.61 -10.44
C ASP A 180 -22.55 11.96 -9.92
N ASN A 181 -21.54 12.59 -10.55
CA ASN A 181 -20.92 13.81 -10.09
C ASN A 181 -21.92 14.88 -9.67
N GLY A 182 -21.84 15.32 -8.41
CA GLY A 182 -22.70 16.36 -7.83
C GLY A 182 -24.14 15.91 -7.47
N ARG A 183 -24.47 14.62 -7.58
CA ARG A 183 -25.81 14.12 -7.22
C ARG A 183 -25.94 13.92 -5.71
N GLU A 184 -26.65 14.81 -5.05
CA GLU A 184 -26.80 14.81 -3.58
C GLU A 184 -27.55 13.58 -3.03
N GLU A 185 -28.37 12.92 -3.81
CA GLU A 185 -29.09 11.70 -3.44
C GLU A 185 -28.21 10.42 -3.48
N TRP A 186 -26.99 10.52 -3.99
CA TRP A 186 -26.09 9.38 -4.16
C TRP A 186 -25.84 8.59 -2.84
N PRO A 187 -25.58 9.20 -1.67
CA PRO A 187 -25.40 8.46 -0.42
C PRO A 187 -26.61 7.61 -0.04
N GLN A 188 -27.82 8.10 -0.28
CA GLN A 188 -29.04 7.36 0.01
C GLN A 188 -29.23 6.17 -0.95
N ARG A 189 -28.84 6.31 -2.21
CA ARG A 189 -28.81 5.19 -3.18
C ARG A 189 -27.80 4.13 -2.77
N VAL A 190 -26.59 4.54 -2.36
CA VAL A 190 -25.57 3.63 -1.80
C VAL A 190 -26.10 2.90 -0.59
N LYS A 191 -26.79 3.60 0.33
CA LYS A 191 -27.43 2.97 1.48
C LYS A 191 -28.45 1.91 1.07
N THR A 192 -29.31 2.20 0.12
CA THR A 192 -30.30 1.24 -0.38
C THR A 192 -29.64 -0.03 -0.90
N ILE A 193 -28.56 0.09 -1.68
CA ILE A 193 -27.81 -1.06 -2.22
C ILE A 193 -27.14 -1.83 -1.09
N TYR A 194 -26.48 -1.13 -0.15
CA TYR A 194 -25.80 -1.74 0.99
C TYR A 194 -26.79 -2.52 1.88
N ASP A 195 -27.91 -1.92 2.28
CA ASP A 195 -28.91 -2.55 3.14
C ASP A 195 -29.49 -3.81 2.48
N ARG A 196 -29.68 -3.78 1.15
CA ARG A 196 -30.13 -4.95 0.39
C ARG A 196 -29.06 -6.05 0.36
N LEU A 197 -27.77 -5.71 0.15
CA LEU A 197 -26.69 -6.69 0.20
C LEU A 197 -26.62 -7.36 1.58
N ILE A 198 -26.75 -6.59 2.66
CA ILE A 198 -26.78 -7.12 4.02
C ILE A 198 -27.95 -8.10 4.20
N THR A 199 -29.14 -7.72 3.71
CA THR A 199 -30.35 -8.54 3.82
C THR A 199 -30.29 -9.79 2.94
N ASP A 200 -29.98 -9.64 1.64
CA ASP A 200 -30.04 -10.73 0.65
C ASP A 200 -28.96 -11.81 0.88
N LEU A 201 -27.88 -11.44 1.58
CA LEU A 201 -26.78 -12.32 1.93
C LEU A 201 -26.79 -12.79 3.39
N GLY A 202 -27.77 -12.36 4.19
CA GLY A 202 -27.87 -12.70 5.62
C GLY A 202 -26.67 -12.22 6.44
N LEU A 203 -26.14 -11.04 6.12
CA LEU A 203 -24.94 -10.49 6.76
C LEU A 203 -25.30 -9.67 8.00
N ASN A 204 -24.30 -9.47 8.87
CA ASN A 204 -24.41 -8.56 10.01
C ASN A 204 -23.73 -7.23 9.66
N ALA A 205 -24.49 -6.16 9.51
CA ALA A 205 -23.97 -4.83 9.15
C ALA A 205 -22.86 -4.35 10.09
N ALA A 206 -22.92 -4.65 11.38
CA ALA A 206 -21.89 -4.28 12.35
C ALA A 206 -20.53 -5.01 12.14
N LYS A 207 -20.53 -6.10 11.36
CA LYS A 207 -19.34 -6.93 11.08
C LYS A 207 -18.88 -6.88 9.63
N VAL A 208 -19.64 -6.23 8.76
CA VAL A 208 -19.37 -6.12 7.32
C VAL A 208 -19.40 -4.64 6.91
N PRO A 209 -18.34 -3.88 7.22
CA PRO A 209 -18.29 -2.46 6.90
C PRO A 209 -18.27 -2.21 5.39
N LEU A 210 -18.73 -1.02 5.00
CA LEU A 210 -18.60 -0.49 3.64
C LEU A 210 -17.38 0.45 3.57
N LEU A 211 -16.43 0.16 2.71
CA LEU A 211 -15.34 1.07 2.38
C LEU A 211 -15.65 1.78 1.07
N VAL A 212 -15.67 3.11 1.10
CA VAL A 212 -16.05 3.94 -0.05
C VAL A 212 -14.87 4.81 -0.45
N GLY A 213 -14.35 4.64 -1.66
CA GLY A 213 -13.26 5.45 -2.16
C GLY A 213 -13.72 6.79 -2.70
N GLU A 214 -12.94 7.82 -2.41
CA GLU A 214 -13.07 9.11 -3.09
C GLU A 214 -12.71 8.96 -4.57
N VAL A 215 -13.39 9.70 -5.44
CA VAL A 215 -12.96 9.92 -6.84
C VAL A 215 -11.67 10.75 -6.85
N VAL A 216 -11.01 10.89 -8.00
CA VAL A 216 -9.75 11.67 -8.11
C VAL A 216 -9.89 13.01 -7.39
N ASN A 217 -8.93 13.30 -6.50
CA ASN A 217 -9.01 14.43 -5.58
C ASN A 217 -8.74 15.76 -6.30
N ALA A 218 -9.19 16.85 -5.68
CA ALA A 218 -8.93 18.22 -6.18
C ALA A 218 -7.43 18.58 -6.19
N SER A 219 -6.62 18.01 -5.28
CA SER A 219 -5.17 18.18 -5.29
C SER A 219 -4.51 17.64 -6.57
N GLU A 220 -5.16 16.70 -7.24
CA GLU A 220 -4.75 16.07 -8.49
C GLU A 220 -5.55 16.62 -9.69
N GLU A 221 -6.26 17.73 -9.50
CA GLU A 221 -7.12 18.39 -10.49
C GLU A 221 -8.26 17.48 -11.01
N GLY A 222 -8.79 16.60 -10.14
CA GLY A 222 -9.85 15.65 -10.51
C GLY A 222 -11.09 16.33 -11.05
N SER A 223 -11.54 15.91 -12.26
CA SER A 223 -12.70 16.52 -12.96
C SER A 223 -14.00 16.35 -12.18
N CYS A 224 -14.09 15.33 -11.34
CA CYS A 224 -15.26 15.06 -10.51
C CYS A 224 -14.98 15.26 -9.01
N ALA A 225 -13.89 15.97 -8.65
CA ALA A 225 -13.45 16.11 -7.27
C ALA A 225 -14.51 16.68 -6.31
N GLY A 226 -15.43 17.49 -6.83
CA GLY A 226 -16.57 18.03 -6.07
C GLY A 226 -17.48 16.94 -5.49
N HIS A 227 -17.55 15.78 -6.12
CA HIS A 227 -18.32 14.65 -5.63
C HIS A 227 -17.78 14.05 -4.31
N ASN A 228 -16.52 14.29 -3.97
CA ASN A 228 -15.96 13.84 -2.69
C ASN A 228 -16.69 14.47 -1.49
N ASN A 229 -17.26 15.67 -1.65
CA ASN A 229 -18.15 16.26 -0.63
C ASN A 229 -19.46 15.46 -0.45
N VAL A 230 -19.94 14.80 -1.50
CA VAL A 230 -21.11 13.92 -1.46
C VAL A 230 -20.74 12.58 -0.85
N ILE A 231 -19.59 12.00 -1.27
CA ILE A 231 -19.03 10.75 -0.71
C ILE A 231 -18.81 10.88 0.80
N ALA A 232 -18.31 12.01 1.28
CA ALA A 232 -18.10 12.29 2.69
C ALA A 232 -19.37 12.19 3.56
N LYS A 233 -20.56 12.24 2.95
CA LYS A 233 -21.86 12.10 3.65
C LYS A 233 -22.26 10.64 3.86
N VAL A 234 -21.63 9.65 3.22
CA VAL A 234 -22.03 8.23 3.34
C VAL A 234 -22.03 7.72 4.78
N PRO A 235 -21.02 8.04 5.64
CA PRO A 235 -21.03 7.61 7.04
C PRO A 235 -22.20 8.16 7.85
N THR A 236 -22.84 9.25 7.42
CA THR A 236 -24.02 9.81 8.11
C THR A 236 -25.28 8.99 7.88
N VAL A 237 -25.33 8.21 6.79
CA VAL A 237 -26.47 7.34 6.45
C VAL A 237 -26.16 5.85 6.64
N ILE A 238 -24.88 5.45 6.62
CA ILE A 238 -24.41 4.10 6.90
C ILE A 238 -23.34 4.19 7.99
N PRO A 239 -23.67 3.98 9.27
CA PRO A 239 -22.72 4.19 10.38
C PRO A 239 -21.46 3.31 10.34
N THR A 240 -21.51 2.19 9.63
CA THR A 240 -20.36 1.27 9.43
C THR A 240 -19.59 1.55 8.13
N ALA A 241 -19.88 2.65 7.45
CA ALA A 241 -19.15 3.06 6.27
C ALA A 241 -17.93 3.92 6.64
N HIS A 242 -16.85 3.76 5.87
CA HIS A 242 -15.61 4.52 6.01
C HIS A 242 -15.18 5.04 4.64
N VAL A 243 -14.91 6.34 4.56
CA VAL A 243 -14.39 6.98 3.35
C VAL A 243 -12.88 6.77 3.26
N ILE A 244 -12.42 6.36 2.09
CA ILE A 244 -11.00 6.17 1.77
C ILE A 244 -10.55 7.33 0.91
N SER A 245 -9.66 8.15 1.45
CA SER A 245 -9.20 9.37 0.77
C SER A 245 -8.33 9.06 -0.46
N SER A 246 -8.55 9.79 -1.53
CA SER A 246 -7.75 9.79 -2.76
C SER A 246 -6.72 10.91 -2.81
N ALA A 247 -6.60 11.74 -1.77
CA ALA A 247 -5.63 12.84 -1.74
C ALA A 247 -4.20 12.35 -1.99
N GLY A 248 -3.49 12.96 -2.94
CA GLY A 248 -2.14 12.59 -3.35
C GLY A 248 -2.05 11.29 -4.16
N CYS A 249 -3.18 10.73 -4.64
CA CYS A 249 -3.17 9.59 -5.56
C CYS A 249 -3.05 10.10 -7.00
N PRO A 250 -1.94 9.86 -7.70
CA PRO A 250 -1.75 10.36 -9.06
C PRO A 250 -2.86 9.88 -10.01
N CYS A 251 -3.33 10.79 -10.87
CA CYS A 251 -4.34 10.49 -11.87
C CYS A 251 -3.77 10.54 -13.31
N ALA A 252 -4.48 9.91 -14.23
CA ALA A 252 -4.20 9.95 -15.65
C ALA A 252 -4.54 11.33 -16.26
N ALA A 253 -4.15 11.55 -17.51
CA ALA A 253 -4.36 12.84 -18.20
C ALA A 253 -5.84 13.24 -18.35
N ASP A 254 -6.75 12.26 -18.27
CA ASP A 254 -8.20 12.51 -18.33
C ASP A 254 -8.79 13.06 -17.02
N LYS A 255 -8.00 13.11 -15.95
CA LYS A 255 -8.41 13.60 -14.60
C LYS A 255 -9.60 12.84 -13.98
N LEU A 256 -9.88 11.63 -14.48
CA LEU A 256 -10.94 10.74 -14.01
C LEU A 256 -10.39 9.42 -13.47
N HIS A 257 -9.40 8.85 -14.15
CA HIS A 257 -8.83 7.57 -13.76
C HIS A 257 -7.52 7.75 -13.00
N PHE A 258 -7.24 6.87 -12.06
CA PHE A 258 -5.94 6.82 -11.40
C PHE A 258 -4.87 6.25 -12.34
N THR A 259 -3.63 6.70 -12.19
CA THR A 259 -2.47 5.99 -12.78
C THR A 259 -2.27 4.65 -12.08
N PRO A 260 -1.41 3.75 -12.60
CA PRO A 260 -1.04 2.53 -11.87
C PRO A 260 -0.59 2.80 -10.43
N MET A 261 0.22 3.85 -10.22
CA MET A 261 0.62 4.31 -8.88
C MET A 261 -0.59 4.71 -8.03
N GLY A 262 -1.53 5.47 -8.58
CA GLY A 262 -2.74 5.89 -7.87
C GLY A 262 -3.58 4.68 -7.41
N TYR A 263 -3.75 3.65 -8.26
CA TYR A 263 -4.44 2.40 -7.88
C TYR A 263 -3.72 1.65 -6.76
N ARG A 264 -2.38 1.60 -6.79
CA ARG A 264 -1.58 0.97 -5.72
C ARG A 264 -1.82 1.68 -4.38
N ILE A 265 -1.76 3.01 -4.37
CA ILE A 265 -1.98 3.82 -3.16
C ILE A 265 -3.41 3.64 -2.65
N MET A 266 -4.41 3.75 -3.52
CA MET A 266 -5.81 3.57 -3.15
C MET A 266 -6.07 2.17 -2.58
N GLY A 267 -5.62 1.11 -3.27
CA GLY A 267 -5.79 -0.26 -2.79
C GLY A 267 -5.15 -0.48 -1.42
N LYS A 268 -3.94 0.05 -1.21
CA LYS A 268 -3.26 0.04 0.10
C LYS A 268 -4.11 0.72 1.18
N ARG A 269 -4.67 1.91 0.91
CA ARG A 269 -5.49 2.65 1.87
C ARG A 269 -6.76 1.91 2.25
N TYR A 270 -7.42 1.27 1.29
CA TYR A 270 -8.55 0.38 1.57
C TYR A 270 -8.14 -0.77 2.49
N ALA A 271 -6.98 -1.40 2.22
CA ALA A 271 -6.49 -2.50 3.04
C ALA A 271 -6.12 -2.07 4.46
N ILE A 272 -5.43 -0.93 4.62
CA ILE A 272 -5.09 -0.37 5.93
C ILE A 272 -6.36 -0.18 6.77
N LYS A 273 -7.38 0.45 6.20
CA LYS A 273 -8.64 0.67 6.91
C LYS A 273 -9.32 -0.65 7.27
N MET A 274 -9.36 -1.62 6.36
CA MET A 274 -9.98 -2.92 6.62
C MET A 274 -9.23 -3.69 7.70
N LEU A 275 -7.90 -3.71 7.68
CA LEU A 275 -7.09 -4.38 8.68
C LEU A 275 -7.25 -3.75 10.07
N GLU A 276 -7.33 -2.43 10.13
CA GLU A 276 -7.66 -1.69 11.36
C GLU A 276 -9.02 -2.15 11.93
N LEU A 277 -10.05 -2.24 11.10
CA LEU A 277 -11.39 -2.69 11.49
C LEU A 277 -11.44 -4.17 11.91
N LEU A 278 -10.55 -4.99 11.37
CA LEU A 278 -10.38 -6.39 11.75
C LEU A 278 -9.54 -6.57 13.04
N GLY A 279 -9.02 -5.48 13.61
CA GLY A 279 -8.20 -5.52 14.82
C GLY A 279 -6.72 -5.87 14.57
N TYR A 280 -6.22 -5.60 13.37
CA TYR A 280 -4.80 -5.67 13.01
C TYR A 280 -4.17 -4.25 12.91
N PRO A 281 -4.15 -3.46 13.98
CA PRO A 281 -3.60 -2.11 13.94
C PRO A 281 -2.08 -2.17 13.83
N ALA A 282 -1.52 -1.43 12.90
CA ALA A 282 -0.08 -1.33 12.65
C ALA A 282 0.75 -0.89 13.88
N HIS A 283 0.11 -0.30 14.88
CA HIS A 283 0.77 0.30 16.05
C HIS A 283 0.73 -0.56 17.32
N LYS A 284 0.04 -1.70 17.35
CA LYS A 284 -0.10 -2.52 18.58
C LYS A 284 0.92 -3.63 18.73
N ASP A 285 1.56 -4.05 17.67
CA ASP A 285 2.59 -5.08 17.70
C ASP A 285 3.90 -4.48 17.19
N ALA A 286 4.90 -4.34 18.08
CA ALA A 286 6.22 -3.84 17.72
C ALA A 286 6.93 -4.72 16.68
N ASN A 287 6.55 -5.99 16.55
CA ASN A 287 7.11 -6.94 15.60
C ASN A 287 6.27 -7.04 14.31
N TYR A 288 5.07 -6.45 14.28
CA TYR A 288 4.13 -6.52 13.17
C TYR A 288 3.78 -5.11 12.69
N SER A 289 4.55 -4.58 11.77
CA SER A 289 4.24 -3.31 11.09
C SER A 289 3.49 -3.60 9.80
N LEU A 290 2.26 -3.10 9.69
CA LEU A 290 1.48 -3.16 8.46
C LEU A 290 2.25 -2.55 7.29
N SER A 291 2.91 -1.41 7.52
CA SER A 291 3.75 -0.75 6.54
C SER A 291 4.91 -1.64 6.08
N GLN A 292 5.55 -2.38 6.98
CA GLN A 292 6.63 -3.31 6.61
C GLN A 292 6.14 -4.43 5.69
N ASN A 293 4.92 -4.93 5.87
CA ASN A 293 4.37 -5.92 4.97
C ASN A 293 3.95 -5.33 3.63
N LEU A 294 3.41 -4.13 3.62
CA LEU A 294 2.96 -3.46 2.40
C LEU A 294 4.12 -3.00 1.50
N ARG A 295 5.26 -2.57 2.07
CA ARG A 295 6.44 -2.17 1.29
C ARG A 295 7.03 -3.28 0.40
N LYS A 296 6.65 -4.55 0.61
CA LYS A 296 7.02 -5.67 -0.28
C LYS A 296 6.56 -5.46 -1.72
N PHE A 297 5.60 -4.58 -1.94
CA PHE A 297 5.02 -4.29 -3.25
C PHE A 297 5.53 -3.00 -3.88
N TYR A 298 6.40 -2.25 -3.19
CA TYR A 298 6.87 -0.94 -3.63
C TYR A 298 8.39 -0.92 -3.73
N LYS A 299 8.87 -0.35 -4.83
CA LYS A 299 10.29 -0.11 -5.05
C LYS A 299 10.74 1.13 -4.28
N ALA A 300 11.88 1.04 -3.59
CA ALA A 300 12.48 2.20 -2.96
C ALA A 300 13.11 3.13 -4.03
N THR A 301 12.85 4.43 -3.92
CA THR A 301 13.29 5.46 -4.86
C THR A 301 14.38 6.35 -4.28
N SER A 302 14.38 6.55 -2.96
CA SER A 302 15.44 7.31 -2.27
C SER A 302 15.75 6.73 -0.89
N LEU A 303 16.95 7.00 -0.41
CA LEU A 303 17.44 6.59 0.90
C LEU A 303 18.01 7.79 1.63
N LYS A 304 17.48 8.07 2.82
CA LYS A 304 17.93 9.15 3.68
C LYS A 304 18.50 8.59 4.97
N VAL A 305 19.69 9.07 5.34
CA VAL A 305 20.34 8.81 6.63
C VAL A 305 20.69 10.13 7.31
N SER A 306 21.30 10.08 8.48
CA SER A 306 21.89 11.26 9.11
C SER A 306 22.92 11.91 8.20
N GLY A 307 23.13 13.20 8.36
CA GLY A 307 24.33 13.88 7.86
C GLY A 307 25.58 13.47 8.64
N ASP A 308 26.70 14.14 8.36
CA ASP A 308 27.97 13.94 9.08
C ASP A 308 27.77 14.14 10.60
N ILE A 309 28.36 13.26 11.39
CA ILE A 309 28.27 13.27 12.85
C ILE A 309 29.65 13.24 13.51
N ASN A 310 29.73 13.72 14.74
CA ASN A 310 30.90 13.53 15.61
C ASN A 310 30.55 12.51 16.70
N LEU A 311 31.37 11.49 16.86
CA LEU A 311 31.18 10.41 17.81
C LEU A 311 32.45 10.19 18.64
N SER A 312 32.38 10.47 19.94
CA SER A 312 33.51 10.26 20.85
C SER A 312 33.80 8.76 21.01
N VAL A 313 35.06 8.44 21.30
CA VAL A 313 35.54 7.06 21.56
C VAL A 313 34.64 6.40 22.62
N ASN A 314 34.31 5.14 22.38
CA ASN A 314 33.40 4.30 23.16
C ASN A 314 31.90 4.67 23.14
N ASN A 315 31.53 5.79 22.50
CA ASN A 315 30.11 6.10 22.28
C ASN A 315 29.57 5.34 21.08
N SER A 316 28.27 5.03 21.14
CA SER A 316 27.53 4.38 20.06
C SER A 316 26.48 5.32 19.47
N TYR A 317 26.18 5.10 18.20
CA TYR A 317 25.14 5.83 17.48
C TYR A 317 24.34 4.86 16.61
N THR A 318 23.01 4.91 16.74
CA THR A 318 22.09 4.16 15.89
C THR A 318 21.75 5.02 14.68
N ILE A 319 22.11 4.53 13.49
CA ILE A 319 21.87 5.23 12.22
C ILE A 319 20.37 5.16 11.91
N PRO A 320 19.63 6.28 11.90
CA PRO A 320 18.26 6.31 11.42
C PRO A 320 18.28 6.21 9.89
N VAL A 321 17.67 5.17 9.37
CA VAL A 321 17.58 4.93 7.91
C VAL A 321 16.13 5.07 7.50
N THR A 322 15.84 6.01 6.61
CA THR A 322 14.50 6.22 6.04
C THR A 322 14.54 5.98 4.55
N ALA A 323 13.71 5.09 4.05
CA ALA A 323 13.49 4.88 2.61
C ALA A 323 12.21 5.60 2.18
N GLU A 324 12.24 6.20 1.00
CA GLU A 324 11.07 6.69 0.27
C GLU A 324 10.78 5.73 -0.87
N PHE A 325 9.52 5.39 -1.06
CA PHE A 325 9.08 4.40 -2.03
C PHE A 325 8.36 5.06 -3.21
N GLU A 326 8.20 4.32 -4.30
CA GLU A 326 7.62 4.83 -5.56
C GLU A 326 6.19 5.36 -5.43
N ASP A 327 5.46 4.96 -4.38
CA ASP A 327 4.14 5.49 -4.03
C ASP A 327 4.20 6.76 -3.17
N GLY A 328 5.40 7.30 -2.93
CA GLY A 328 5.64 8.52 -2.15
C GLY A 328 5.62 8.34 -0.64
N HIS A 329 5.29 7.15 -0.12
CA HIS A 329 5.37 6.93 1.33
C HIS A 329 6.83 6.79 1.80
N LYS A 330 7.07 7.14 3.07
CA LYS A 330 8.38 7.07 3.73
C LYS A 330 8.32 6.16 4.94
N GLU A 331 9.30 5.29 5.07
CA GLU A 331 9.39 4.38 6.21
C GLU A 331 10.80 4.35 6.81
N SER A 332 10.86 4.21 8.13
CA SER A 332 12.10 3.80 8.80
C SER A 332 12.35 2.33 8.50
N VAL A 333 13.53 2.02 7.97
CA VAL A 333 13.89 0.66 7.56
C VAL A 333 15.10 0.16 8.36
N SER A 334 15.04 -1.13 8.76
CA SER A 334 16.16 -1.85 9.39
C SER A 334 16.46 -3.16 8.68
N ALA A 335 15.41 -3.91 8.32
CA ALA A 335 15.55 -5.12 7.50
C ALA A 335 16.00 -4.75 6.08
N GLY A 336 17.00 -5.43 5.55
CA GLY A 336 17.59 -5.14 4.24
C GLY A 336 18.65 -4.01 4.27
N VAL A 337 18.93 -3.43 5.44
CA VAL A 337 19.99 -2.43 5.61
C VAL A 337 21.33 -3.11 5.90
N ALA A 338 22.33 -2.74 5.14
CA ALA A 338 23.74 -3.13 5.37
C ALA A 338 24.58 -1.86 5.57
N VAL A 339 25.37 -1.84 6.63
CA VAL A 339 26.25 -0.73 6.97
C VAL A 339 27.71 -1.20 6.87
N THR A 340 28.55 -0.42 6.22
CA THR A 340 29.99 -0.64 6.13
C THR A 340 30.74 0.67 6.39
N SER A 341 31.98 0.61 6.78
CA SER A 341 32.85 1.79 6.93
C SER A 341 34.17 1.64 6.14
N ILE A 342 34.67 2.77 5.69
CA ILE A 342 36.04 2.90 5.18
C ILE A 342 36.85 3.54 6.29
N GLY A 343 37.87 2.83 6.78
CA GLY A 343 38.68 3.17 7.95
C GLY A 343 38.42 2.21 9.12
N ASN A 344 39.30 2.24 10.12
CA ASN A 344 39.29 1.31 11.26
C ASN A 344 38.79 1.98 12.58
N SER A 345 38.19 3.15 12.48
CA SER A 345 37.79 3.92 13.65
C SER A 345 36.41 3.53 14.22
N LEU A 346 35.69 2.62 13.57
CA LEU A 346 34.36 2.21 13.95
C LEU A 346 34.25 0.68 14.03
N THR A 347 33.49 0.21 15.01
CA THR A 347 32.85 -1.12 14.96
C THR A 347 31.38 -0.97 14.57
N ILE A 348 30.81 -1.97 13.86
CA ILE A 348 29.47 -1.94 13.30
C ILE A 348 28.72 -3.19 13.73
N ASP A 349 27.53 -2.99 14.28
CA ASP A 349 26.57 -4.06 14.59
C ASP A 349 25.18 -3.65 14.06
N GLY A 350 24.76 -4.25 12.93
CA GLY A 350 23.56 -3.85 12.21
C GLY A 350 23.60 -2.37 11.81
N THR A 351 22.70 -1.57 12.34
CA THR A 351 22.65 -0.09 12.14
C THR A 351 23.34 0.68 13.25
N VAL A 352 23.93 0.01 14.25
CA VAL A 352 24.64 0.65 15.34
C VAL A 352 26.12 0.73 15.02
N ILE A 353 26.69 1.93 15.09
CA ILE A 353 28.12 2.18 14.98
C ILE A 353 28.68 2.61 16.32
N LYS A 354 29.89 2.16 16.67
CA LYS A 354 30.58 2.57 17.89
C LYS A 354 31.99 3.05 17.52
N ALA A 355 32.37 4.22 18.02
CA ALA A 355 33.71 4.75 17.79
C ALA A 355 34.74 4.04 18.65
N VAL A 356 35.81 3.54 18.03
CA VAL A 356 37.00 2.96 18.69
C VAL A 356 38.18 3.91 18.69
N THR A 357 38.22 4.85 17.75
CA THR A 357 39.17 5.98 17.72
C THR A 357 38.42 7.26 17.31
N ASN A 358 39.08 8.43 17.43
CA ASN A 358 38.54 9.71 16.98
C ASN A 358 38.84 9.99 15.49
N GLU A 359 39.37 9.01 14.77
CA GLU A 359 39.71 9.19 13.36
C GLU A 359 38.44 9.26 12.49
N ARG A 360 38.58 9.95 11.36
CA ARG A 360 37.52 10.06 10.37
C ARG A 360 37.26 8.72 9.71
N SER A 361 35.97 8.34 9.64
CA SER A 361 35.56 7.20 8.83
C SER A 361 34.38 7.61 7.93
N LYS A 362 34.37 7.09 6.70
CA LYS A 362 33.20 7.16 5.82
C LYS A 362 32.31 5.97 6.08
N VAL A 363 31.06 6.22 6.43
CA VAL A 363 30.05 5.19 6.61
C VAL A 363 29.21 5.10 5.34
N ILE A 364 29.05 3.91 4.82
CA ILE A 364 28.25 3.60 3.64
C ILE A 364 27.06 2.77 4.11
N VAL A 365 25.86 3.24 3.79
CA VAL A 365 24.60 2.56 4.09
C VAL A 365 23.98 2.10 2.79
N LYS A 366 23.75 0.80 2.67
CA LYS A 366 23.01 0.19 1.56
C LYS A 366 21.67 -0.33 2.08
N TYR A 367 20.64 -0.16 1.30
CA TYR A 367 19.33 -0.74 1.55
C TYR A 367 18.87 -1.50 0.32
N THR A 368 18.53 -2.78 0.52
CA THR A 368 17.91 -3.61 -0.51
C THR A 368 16.46 -3.83 -0.13
N ASP A 369 15.53 -3.34 -0.96
CA ASP A 369 14.10 -3.52 -0.75
C ASP A 369 13.62 -4.93 -1.12
N PHE A 370 12.35 -5.20 -0.87
CA PHE A 370 11.77 -6.51 -1.15
C PHE A 370 11.64 -6.84 -2.65
N THR A 371 11.81 -5.86 -3.54
CA THR A 371 11.86 -6.07 -5.00
C THR A 371 13.27 -6.42 -5.49
N GLY A 372 14.26 -6.41 -4.58
CA GLY A 372 15.68 -6.62 -4.91
C GLY A 372 16.41 -5.35 -5.38
N ASN A 373 15.72 -4.19 -5.40
CA ASN A 373 16.36 -2.93 -5.75
C ASN A 373 17.26 -2.43 -4.61
N THR A 374 18.48 -2.02 -4.93
CA THR A 374 19.46 -1.57 -3.94
C THR A 374 19.78 -0.09 -4.13
N LEU A 375 19.63 0.66 -3.05
CA LEU A 375 20.04 2.06 -2.93
C LEU A 375 21.24 2.18 -2.00
N SER A 376 22.07 3.21 -2.20
CA SER A 376 23.24 3.46 -1.36
C SER A 376 23.38 4.95 -1.09
N THR A 377 23.77 5.27 0.15
CA THR A 377 24.12 6.63 0.58
C THR A 377 25.29 6.57 1.55
N SER A 378 25.89 7.70 1.89
CA SER A 378 27.02 7.74 2.81
C SER A 378 27.08 9.03 3.60
N PHE A 379 27.73 9.01 4.76
CA PHE A 379 28.06 10.15 5.60
C PHE A 379 29.40 9.91 6.30
N TYR A 380 29.94 10.94 6.95
CA TYR A 380 31.18 10.84 7.69
C TYR A 380 30.94 10.86 9.20
N VAL A 381 31.69 10.01 9.90
CA VAL A 381 31.86 10.08 11.37
C VAL A 381 33.19 10.72 11.64
N ASN A 382 33.22 11.66 12.62
CA ASN A 382 34.41 12.43 13.02
C ASN A 382 35.02 13.18 11.83
N LYS A 383 34.22 14.09 11.25
CA LYS A 383 34.71 15.03 10.26
C LYS A 383 35.94 15.74 10.84
N SER A 384 37.11 15.53 10.28
CA SER A 384 38.32 16.11 10.81
C SER A 384 38.23 17.64 10.71
N VAL A 385 38.16 18.30 11.86
CA VAL A 385 38.44 19.73 11.93
C VAL A 385 39.97 19.83 11.90
N PHE A 386 40.51 20.02 10.70
CA PHE A 386 41.96 20.27 10.59
C PHE A 386 42.23 21.63 11.29
N PRO A 387 43.06 21.67 12.36
CA PRO A 387 43.40 22.93 13.01
C PRO A 387 44.09 23.86 11.97
N THR A 388 43.87 25.16 12.10
CA THR A 388 44.53 26.16 11.26
C THR A 388 46.09 25.97 11.23
N LYS A 389 46.63 25.45 12.33
CA LYS A 389 48.03 25.04 12.45
C LYS A 389 48.41 23.98 11.40
N PHE A 390 47.53 23.01 11.13
CA PHE A 390 47.77 21.92 10.17
C PHE A 390 47.76 22.42 8.73
N ILE A 391 46.84 23.33 8.39
CA ILE A 391 46.86 24.01 7.07
C ILE A 391 48.19 24.74 6.88
N LYS A 392 48.65 25.45 7.92
CA LYS A 392 49.93 26.13 7.89
C LYS A 392 51.13 25.19 7.70
N GLU A 393 51.08 23.99 8.25
CA GLU A 393 52.11 22.96 8.05
C GLU A 393 52.13 22.42 6.60
N ILE A 394 50.96 22.24 5.97
CA ILE A 394 50.85 21.88 4.55
C ILE A 394 51.41 23.00 3.67
N VAL A 395 51.06 24.26 3.94
CA VAL A 395 51.62 25.42 3.23
C VAL A 395 53.16 25.46 3.37
N ASN A 396 53.70 25.29 4.59
CA ASN A 396 55.14 25.27 4.82
C ASN A 396 55.84 24.12 4.04
N TYR A 397 55.21 22.93 3.96
CA TYR A 397 55.75 21.82 3.18
C TYR A 397 55.81 22.16 1.68
N ILE A 398 54.66 22.70 1.13
CA ILE A 398 54.62 23.13 -0.28
C ILE A 398 55.65 24.20 -0.58
N MET A 399 55.94 25.07 0.38
CA MET A 399 56.93 26.14 0.28
C MET A 399 58.36 25.64 0.54
N GLY A 400 58.60 24.33 0.69
CA GLY A 400 59.93 23.74 0.92
C GLY A 400 60.49 23.94 2.32
N LYS A 401 59.63 24.30 3.31
CA LYS A 401 60.02 24.58 4.71
C LYS A 401 59.21 23.70 5.70
N PRO A 402 59.22 22.36 5.55
CA PRO A 402 58.46 21.50 6.44
C PRO A 402 59.02 21.51 7.86
N SER A 403 58.13 21.39 8.86
CA SER A 403 58.55 21.14 10.24
C SER A 403 59.10 19.71 10.42
N SER A 404 59.93 19.49 11.44
CA SER A 404 60.47 18.16 11.75
C SER A 404 59.42 17.15 12.15
N THR A 405 58.20 17.60 12.50
CA THR A 405 57.05 16.78 12.90
C THR A 405 55.98 16.63 11.79
N PHE A 406 56.28 17.11 10.57
CA PHE A 406 55.32 17.07 9.47
C PHE A 406 55.03 15.64 9.02
N ASN A 407 53.77 15.26 9.06
CA ASN A 407 53.30 13.94 8.63
C ASN A 407 52.68 14.02 7.23
N LYS A 408 53.41 13.48 6.22
CA LYS A 408 52.99 13.46 4.84
C LYS A 408 51.67 12.71 4.62
N ASN A 409 51.49 11.57 5.31
CA ASN A 409 50.27 10.75 5.15
C ASN A 409 49.01 11.45 5.62
N SER A 410 49.14 12.29 6.66
CA SER A 410 48.02 13.08 7.15
C SER A 410 47.79 14.35 6.32
N ALA A 411 48.77 14.80 5.57
CA ALA A 411 48.72 16.03 4.78
C ALA A 411 48.10 15.82 3.39
N ASP A 412 48.08 14.59 2.88
CA ASP A 412 47.32 14.18 1.70
C ASP A 412 45.83 14.03 2.09
N ALA A 413 45.15 15.15 2.14
CA ALA A 413 43.79 15.23 2.65
C ALA A 413 42.73 14.75 1.65
N ASN A 414 43.02 14.82 0.34
CA ASN A 414 42.16 14.37 -0.73
C ASN A 414 42.47 12.92 -1.17
N GLY A 415 43.59 12.33 -0.71
CA GLY A 415 43.93 10.94 -0.97
C GLY A 415 44.53 10.69 -2.35
N ASP A 416 45.02 11.73 -3.06
CA ASP A 416 45.58 11.61 -4.40
C ASP A 416 47.09 11.28 -4.42
N LYS A 417 47.71 11.13 -3.26
CA LYS A 417 49.11 10.86 -3.00
C LYS A 417 50.06 12.00 -3.33
N VAL A 418 49.57 13.18 -3.61
CA VAL A 418 50.33 14.41 -3.91
C VAL A 418 49.95 15.52 -2.95
N ILE A 419 50.89 15.99 -2.14
CA ILE A 419 50.59 17.08 -1.18
C ILE A 419 50.79 18.42 -1.90
N ASN A 420 49.68 19.11 -2.14
CA ASN A 420 49.61 20.38 -2.85
C ASN A 420 48.44 21.28 -2.38
N ALA A 421 48.14 22.34 -3.11
CA ALA A 421 47.08 23.26 -2.79
C ALA A 421 45.67 22.60 -2.81
N ALA A 422 45.49 21.49 -3.54
CA ALA A 422 44.22 20.76 -3.58
C ALA A 422 43.86 20.17 -2.22
N ASP A 423 44.86 19.74 -1.42
CA ASP A 423 44.65 19.27 -0.05
C ASP A 423 44.12 20.38 0.86
N ILE A 424 44.65 21.58 0.69
CA ILE A 424 44.19 22.76 1.42
C ILE A 424 42.76 23.11 1.04
N VAL A 425 42.45 23.07 -0.26
CA VAL A 425 41.08 23.29 -0.76
C VAL A 425 40.13 22.22 -0.24
N HIS A 426 40.58 20.96 -0.25
CA HIS A 426 39.78 19.85 0.29
C HIS A 426 39.47 20.04 1.79
N ILE A 427 40.47 20.45 2.57
CA ILE A 427 40.32 20.73 4.01
C ILE A 427 39.38 21.90 4.26
N ILE A 428 39.44 22.97 3.46
CA ILE A 428 38.62 24.17 3.63
C ILE A 428 37.21 23.91 3.18
N SER A 429 37.00 23.21 2.06
CA SER A 429 35.66 22.88 1.54
C SER A 429 34.96 21.79 2.36
N ALA A 430 35.70 21.08 3.20
CA ALA A 430 35.13 20.09 4.14
C ALA A 430 34.66 20.72 5.46
N LYS A 431 34.68 22.06 5.60
CA LYS A 431 34.02 22.81 6.68
C LYS A 431 32.55 23.04 6.36
#